data_c5a65a486c5d5e99beed73b249d81bbd
#
_entry.id   c5a65a486c5d5e99beed73b249d81bbd
#
_cell.length_a   1.000
_cell.length_b   1.000
_cell.length_c   1.000
_cell.angle_alpha   90.00
_cell.angle_beta   90.00
_cell.angle_gamma   90.00
#
_symmetry.space_group_name_H-M   'P 1'
#
loop_
_entity.id
_entity.type
_entity.pdbx_description
1 polymer ?
#
loop_
_entity_poly.entity_id
_entity_poly.type
_entity_poly.pdbx_seq_one_letter_code
_entity_poly.pdbx_strand_id
1 'polypeptide(L)'
;MTKMHRNRIDHFLHQTQIAGHISGRDVAKRVATAALMVCICILDGFVAQALIAGACVLLLEIVAYPANKRAGQFDRPLGLSAAIWVFSVNWASMLPFLSFSVILSHSDSLPFILAGYLWAFGIFVHVSNTFGLLPFYNWSQMTLAFGAIFWML
;
A
#
# COMPACT_ATOMS: atom_id res chain seq x y z
N MET A 1 31.09 11.06 7.31
CA MET A 1 29.95 10.80 6.42
C MET A 1 30.21 11.49 5.10
N THR A 2 30.36 10.73 4.01
CA THR A 2 30.72 11.30 2.69
C THR A 2 29.57 12.12 2.12
N LYS A 3 29.87 13.20 1.37
CA LYS A 3 28.89 14.09 0.69
C LYS A 3 27.82 13.31 -0.09
N MET A 4 28.22 12.20 -0.69
CA MET A 4 27.33 11.31 -1.45
C MET A 4 26.28 10.59 -0.57
N HIS A 5 26.62 10.26 0.66
CA HIS A 5 25.72 9.57 1.60
C HIS A 5 24.66 10.54 2.13
N ARG A 6 25.04 11.79 2.37
CA ARG A 6 24.13 12.85 2.80
C ARG A 6 23.07 13.14 1.76
N ASN A 7 23.45 13.26 0.48
CA ASN A 7 22.51 13.50 -0.62
C ASN A 7 21.47 12.38 -0.77
N ARG A 8 21.81 11.12 -0.51
CA ARG A 8 20.86 9.99 -0.59
C ARG A 8 19.83 10.04 0.55
N ILE A 9 20.26 10.40 1.75
CA ILE A 9 19.36 10.54 2.90
C ILE A 9 18.39 11.70 2.66
N ASP A 10 18.89 12.86 2.23
CA ASP A 10 18.05 14.03 1.96
C ASP A 10 17.01 13.72 0.87
N HIS A 11 17.40 12.98 -0.15
CA HIS A 11 16.49 12.52 -1.20
C HIS A 11 15.40 11.57 -0.68
N PHE A 12 15.78 10.60 0.17
CA PHE A 12 14.82 9.70 0.82
C PHE A 12 13.83 10.45 1.72
N LEU A 13 14.31 11.40 2.53
CA LEU A 13 13.46 12.22 3.38
C LEU A 13 12.44 13.02 2.57
N HIS A 14 12.89 13.64 1.49
CA HIS A 14 12.01 14.40 0.60
C HIS A 14 10.97 13.51 -0.09
N GLN A 15 11.36 12.35 -0.61
CA GLN A 15 10.40 11.38 -1.17
C GLN A 15 9.38 10.95 -0.12
N THR A 16 9.80 10.72 1.12
CA THR A 16 8.90 10.32 2.21
C THR A 16 7.89 11.40 2.56
N GLN A 17 8.28 12.68 2.52
CA GLN A 17 7.34 13.79 2.73
C GLN A 17 6.28 13.84 1.62
N ILE A 18 6.68 13.71 0.36
CA ILE A 18 5.75 13.67 -0.77
C ILE A 18 4.80 12.47 -0.65
N ALA A 19 5.35 11.28 -0.38
CA ALA A 19 4.56 10.06 -0.21
C ALA A 19 3.57 10.18 0.96
N GLY A 20 3.99 10.75 2.09
CA GLY A 20 3.13 11.01 3.24
C GLY A 20 1.99 11.96 2.92
N HIS A 21 2.27 13.02 2.16
CA HIS A 21 1.24 13.96 1.70
C HIS A 21 0.19 13.28 0.81
N ILE A 22 0.62 12.51 -0.18
CA ILE A 22 -0.27 11.77 -1.09
C ILE A 22 -1.09 10.75 -0.30
N SER A 23 -0.43 9.90 0.48
CA SER A 23 -1.07 8.82 1.25
C SER A 23 -2.06 9.36 2.29
N GLY A 24 -1.77 10.50 2.92
CA GLY A 24 -2.67 11.11 3.89
C GLY A 24 -3.97 11.62 3.30
N ARG A 25 -3.99 11.99 2.01
CA ARG A 25 -5.20 12.51 1.33
C ARG A 25 -6.17 11.42 0.88
N ASP A 26 -5.67 10.24 0.57
CA ASP A 26 -6.45 9.19 -0.12
C ASP A 26 -6.98 8.10 0.82
N VAL A 27 -6.92 8.30 2.15
CA VAL A 27 -7.37 7.33 3.16
C VAL A 27 -8.82 6.88 2.93
N ALA A 28 -9.74 7.83 2.73
CA ALA A 28 -11.15 7.52 2.53
C ALA A 28 -11.37 6.64 1.28
N LYS A 29 -10.65 6.91 0.19
CA LYS A 29 -10.72 6.10 -1.03
C LYS A 29 -10.23 4.68 -0.78
N ARG A 30 -9.08 4.54 -0.09
CA ARG A 30 -8.51 3.22 0.23
C ARG A 30 -9.46 2.40 1.11
N VAL A 31 -10.02 3.01 2.15
CA VAL A 31 -10.99 2.33 3.03
C VAL A 31 -12.24 1.90 2.27
N ALA A 32 -12.81 2.79 1.44
CA ALA A 32 -13.98 2.45 0.61
C ALA A 32 -13.67 1.31 -0.37
N THR A 33 -12.49 1.34 -0.99
CA THR A 33 -12.06 0.31 -1.93
C THR A 33 -11.82 -1.04 -1.23
N ALA A 34 -11.23 -1.02 -0.02
CA ALA A 34 -11.08 -2.23 0.79
C ALA A 34 -12.44 -2.81 1.21
N ALA A 35 -13.40 -1.96 1.60
CA ALA A 35 -14.75 -2.41 1.94
C ALA A 35 -15.44 -3.10 0.75
N LEU A 36 -15.27 -2.56 -0.46
CA LEU A 36 -15.77 -3.22 -1.68
C LEU A 36 -15.13 -4.60 -1.87
N MET A 37 -13.82 -4.73 -1.68
CA MET A 37 -13.13 -6.03 -1.82
C MET A 37 -13.54 -7.02 -0.75
N VAL A 38 -13.78 -6.57 0.50
CA VAL A 38 -14.37 -7.42 1.54
C VAL A 38 -15.72 -7.96 1.09
N CYS A 39 -16.61 -7.12 0.55
CA CYS A 39 -17.90 -7.57 0.05
C CYS A 39 -17.74 -8.62 -1.07
N ILE A 40 -16.83 -8.39 -2.03
CA ILE A 40 -16.58 -9.34 -3.14
C ILE A 40 -16.10 -10.69 -2.60
N CYS A 41 -15.14 -10.69 -1.68
CA CYS A 41 -14.64 -11.94 -1.07
C CYS A 41 -15.70 -12.67 -0.24
N ILE A 42 -16.60 -11.93 0.44
CA ILE A 42 -17.73 -12.51 1.18
C ILE A 42 -18.72 -13.18 0.23
N LEU A 43 -19.01 -12.56 -0.91
CA LEU A 43 -19.90 -13.13 -1.94
C LEU A 43 -19.35 -14.43 -2.53
N ASP A 44 -18.02 -14.57 -2.57
CA ASP A 44 -17.31 -15.78 -3.00
C ASP A 44 -17.16 -16.82 -1.87
N GLY A 45 -17.64 -16.54 -0.66
CA GLY A 45 -17.63 -17.45 0.48
C GLY A 45 -16.41 -17.33 1.41
N PHE A 46 -15.42 -16.49 1.11
CA PHE A 46 -14.23 -16.27 1.94
C PHE A 46 -14.46 -15.29 3.11
N VAL A 47 -15.51 -15.50 3.91
CA VAL A 47 -15.96 -14.56 4.95
C VAL A 47 -14.88 -14.25 5.98
N ALA A 48 -14.25 -15.28 6.57
CA ALA A 48 -13.26 -15.08 7.63
C ALA A 48 -12.01 -14.37 7.11
N GLN A 49 -11.48 -14.80 5.96
CA GLN A 49 -10.30 -14.21 5.33
C GLN A 49 -10.55 -12.75 4.92
N ALA A 50 -11.74 -12.48 4.36
CA ALA A 50 -12.14 -11.13 3.97
C ALA A 50 -12.22 -10.17 5.17
N LEU A 51 -12.84 -10.61 6.27
CA LEU A 51 -12.96 -9.81 7.48
C LEU A 51 -11.59 -9.56 8.14
N ILE A 52 -10.70 -10.56 8.16
CA ILE A 52 -9.33 -10.39 8.68
C ILE A 52 -8.57 -9.38 7.82
N ALA A 53 -8.59 -9.54 6.49
CA ALA A 53 -7.91 -8.62 5.57
C ALA A 53 -8.46 -7.19 5.71
N GLY A 54 -9.78 -7.02 5.77
CA GLY A 54 -10.43 -5.73 5.97
C GLY A 54 -10.06 -5.08 7.31
N ALA A 55 -10.05 -5.85 8.40
CA ALA A 55 -9.63 -5.38 9.72
C ALA A 55 -8.15 -4.93 9.70
N CYS A 56 -7.27 -5.68 9.02
CA CYS A 56 -5.87 -5.31 8.86
C CYS A 56 -5.71 -3.99 8.08
N VAL A 57 -6.50 -3.78 7.00
CA VAL A 57 -6.50 -2.48 6.29
C VAL A 57 -6.88 -1.36 7.26
N LEU A 58 -7.98 -1.50 8.00
CA LEU A 58 -8.45 -0.45 8.91
C LEU A 58 -7.41 -0.14 10.00
N LEU A 59 -6.83 -1.17 10.63
CA LEU A 59 -5.80 -0.99 11.66
C LEU A 59 -4.57 -0.27 11.12
N LEU A 60 -4.09 -0.68 9.94
CA LEU A 60 -2.93 -0.05 9.33
C LEU A 60 -3.22 1.39 8.88
N GLU A 61 -4.43 1.69 8.40
CA GLU A 61 -4.82 3.06 8.08
C GLU A 61 -4.91 3.95 9.33
N ILE A 62 -5.42 3.42 10.45
CA ILE A 62 -5.43 4.15 11.74
C ILE A 62 -4.01 4.49 12.19
N VAL A 63 -3.06 3.57 12.04
CA VAL A 63 -1.65 3.78 12.40
C VAL A 63 -0.94 4.68 11.38
N ALA A 64 -1.20 4.49 10.08
CA ALA A 64 -0.56 5.21 9.00
C ALA A 64 -1.01 6.67 8.89
N TYR A 65 -2.28 6.95 9.14
CA TYR A 65 -2.85 8.28 8.94
C TYR A 65 -2.12 9.40 9.70
N PRO A 66 -1.92 9.31 11.03
CA PRO A 66 -1.20 10.37 11.76
C PRO A 66 0.27 10.47 11.34
N ALA A 67 0.91 9.35 11.00
CA ALA A 67 2.29 9.34 10.53
C ALA A 67 2.41 10.04 9.16
N ASN A 68 1.54 9.70 8.22
CA ASN A 68 1.50 10.32 6.88
C ASN A 68 1.13 11.80 6.95
N LYS A 69 0.13 12.16 7.77
CA LYS A 69 -0.27 13.56 7.96
C LYS A 69 0.87 14.40 8.50
N ARG A 70 1.63 13.88 9.48
CA ARG A 70 2.79 14.56 10.04
C ARG A 70 3.94 14.67 9.04
N ALA A 71 4.24 13.60 8.33
CA ALA A 71 5.30 13.59 7.32
C ALA A 71 5.01 14.51 6.15
N GLY A 72 3.74 14.63 5.74
CA GLY A 72 3.31 15.50 4.63
C GLY A 72 3.30 17.00 4.95
N GLN A 73 3.71 17.41 6.15
CA GLN A 73 3.90 18.83 6.53
C GLN A 73 5.28 19.29 6.08
N PHE A 74 5.37 20.02 4.96
CA PHE A 74 6.63 20.49 4.37
C PHE A 74 7.30 21.63 5.15
N ASP A 75 6.59 22.26 6.07
CA ASP A 75 7.07 23.31 6.96
C ASP A 75 7.99 22.79 8.08
N ARG A 76 8.02 21.48 8.29
CA ARG A 76 8.82 20.82 9.34
C ARG A 76 9.80 19.82 8.76
N PRO A 77 11.07 19.84 9.20
CA PRO A 77 12.02 18.82 8.77
C PRO A 77 11.61 17.44 9.29
N LEU A 78 11.63 16.45 8.41
CA LEU A 78 11.36 15.06 8.77
C LEU A 78 12.66 14.39 9.23
N GLY A 79 12.68 13.86 10.46
CA GLY A 79 13.80 13.08 10.96
C GLY A 79 13.88 11.69 10.30
N LEU A 80 15.08 11.11 10.22
CA LEU A 80 15.31 9.83 9.56
C LEU A 80 14.48 8.69 10.18
N SER A 81 14.39 8.61 11.50
CA SER A 81 13.58 7.58 12.18
C SER A 81 12.10 7.70 11.86
N ALA A 82 11.57 8.92 11.80
CA ALA A 82 10.19 9.16 11.40
C ALA A 82 9.96 8.81 9.92
N ALA A 83 10.92 9.11 9.05
CA ALA A 83 10.85 8.73 7.64
C ALA A 83 10.84 7.21 7.45
N ILE A 84 11.71 6.49 8.16
CA ILE A 84 11.73 5.01 8.14
C ILE A 84 10.39 4.46 8.62
N TRP A 85 9.83 5.01 9.70
CA TRP A 85 8.53 4.60 10.22
C TRP A 85 7.41 4.80 9.19
N VAL A 86 7.31 6.00 8.61
CA VAL A 86 6.32 6.32 7.57
C VAL A 86 6.46 5.38 6.37
N PHE A 87 7.68 5.16 5.92
CA PHE A 87 7.96 4.23 4.84
C PHE A 87 7.49 2.80 5.18
N SER A 88 7.87 2.29 6.36
CA SER A 88 7.51 0.93 6.80
C SER A 88 6.01 0.72 6.92
N VAL A 89 5.28 1.69 7.46
CA VAL A 89 3.82 1.61 7.59
C VAL A 89 3.13 1.65 6.22
N ASN A 90 3.58 2.52 5.32
CA ASN A 90 3.04 2.56 3.95
C ASN A 90 3.35 1.27 3.17
N TRP A 91 4.53 0.70 3.37
CA TRP A 91 4.90 -0.58 2.79
C TRP A 91 4.03 -1.71 3.33
N ALA A 92 3.87 -1.80 4.65
CA ALA A 92 3.04 -2.81 5.31
C ALA A 92 1.56 -2.69 4.94
N SER A 93 1.04 -1.48 4.70
CA SER A 93 -0.36 -1.28 4.32
C SER A 93 -0.72 -1.88 2.96
N MET A 94 0.27 -2.15 2.09
CA MET A 94 0.04 -2.84 0.81
C MET A 94 -0.31 -4.32 0.98
N LEU A 95 0.20 -4.98 2.03
CA LEU A 95 0.01 -6.42 2.22
C LEU A 95 -1.46 -6.85 2.31
N PRO A 96 -2.33 -6.21 3.15
CA PRO A 96 -3.72 -6.61 3.19
C PRO A 96 -4.50 -6.27 1.91
N PHE A 97 -4.10 -5.24 1.16
CA PHE A 97 -4.70 -4.99 -0.16
C PHE A 97 -4.35 -6.09 -1.16
N LEU A 98 -3.11 -6.57 -1.16
CA LEU A 98 -2.68 -7.67 -2.01
C LEU A 98 -3.29 -9.01 -1.57
N SER A 99 -3.59 -9.19 -0.28
CA SER A 99 -4.22 -10.42 0.21
C SER A 99 -5.61 -10.68 -0.39
N PHE A 100 -6.37 -9.65 -0.76
CA PHE A 100 -7.64 -9.83 -1.49
C PHE A 100 -7.44 -10.51 -2.84
N SER A 101 -6.38 -10.16 -3.57
CA SER A 101 -6.03 -10.83 -4.83
C SER A 101 -5.74 -12.31 -4.62
N VAL A 102 -4.95 -12.61 -3.60
CA VAL A 102 -4.58 -13.99 -3.25
C VAL A 102 -5.82 -14.78 -2.82
N ILE A 103 -6.70 -14.21 -1.99
CA ILE A 103 -7.95 -14.85 -1.57
C ILE A 103 -8.78 -15.23 -2.79
N LEU A 104 -9.03 -14.28 -3.69
CA LEU A 104 -9.87 -14.50 -4.88
C LEU A 104 -9.22 -15.42 -5.91
N SER A 105 -7.89 -15.52 -5.96
CA SER A 105 -7.21 -16.46 -6.87
C SER A 105 -7.45 -17.93 -6.51
N HIS A 106 -7.87 -18.20 -5.28
CA HIS A 106 -8.21 -19.55 -4.78
C HIS A 106 -9.71 -19.86 -4.88
N SER A 107 -10.48 -19.02 -5.57
CA SER A 107 -11.90 -19.25 -5.84
C SER A 107 -12.12 -20.43 -6.79
N ASP A 108 -13.22 -21.16 -6.64
CA ASP A 108 -13.67 -22.13 -7.63
C ASP A 108 -14.41 -21.46 -8.83
N SER A 109 -14.62 -20.16 -8.76
CA SER A 109 -15.40 -19.37 -9.72
C SER A 109 -14.50 -18.50 -10.58
N LEU A 110 -14.48 -18.74 -11.89
CA LEU A 110 -13.68 -17.98 -12.84
C LEU A 110 -13.87 -16.44 -12.74
N PRO A 111 -15.09 -15.90 -12.60
CA PRO A 111 -15.27 -14.46 -12.42
C PRO A 111 -14.52 -13.89 -11.22
N PHE A 112 -14.49 -14.59 -10.09
CA PHE A 112 -13.79 -14.15 -8.88
C PHE A 112 -12.27 -14.28 -9.01
N ILE A 113 -11.79 -15.35 -9.65
CA ILE A 113 -10.36 -15.48 -10.02
C ILE A 113 -9.93 -14.28 -10.87
N LEU A 114 -10.68 -13.97 -11.91
CA LEU A 114 -10.39 -12.82 -12.77
C LEU A 114 -10.45 -11.50 -12.01
N ALA A 115 -11.40 -11.34 -11.09
CA ALA A 115 -11.48 -10.16 -10.22
C ALA A 115 -10.21 -10.03 -9.34
N GLY A 116 -9.68 -11.12 -8.81
CA GLY A 116 -8.41 -11.14 -8.07
C GLY A 116 -7.23 -10.66 -8.89
N TYR A 117 -7.07 -11.16 -10.12
CA TYR A 117 -6.01 -10.71 -11.03
C TYR A 117 -6.17 -9.25 -11.46
N LEU A 118 -7.38 -8.82 -11.78
CA LEU A 118 -7.67 -7.43 -12.11
C LEU A 118 -7.38 -6.49 -10.93
N TRP A 119 -7.66 -6.94 -9.73
CA TRP A 119 -7.34 -6.19 -8.52
C TRP A 119 -5.83 -6.04 -8.33
N ALA A 120 -5.04 -7.12 -8.45
CA ALA A 120 -3.58 -7.07 -8.37
C ALA A 120 -3.00 -6.12 -9.43
N PHE A 121 -3.50 -6.20 -10.66
CA PHE A 121 -3.10 -5.31 -11.74
C PHE A 121 -3.49 -3.85 -11.46
N GLY A 122 -4.69 -3.62 -10.93
CA GLY A 122 -5.15 -2.29 -10.50
C GLY A 122 -4.25 -1.67 -9.44
N ILE A 123 -3.82 -2.45 -8.44
CA ILE A 123 -2.85 -2.01 -7.45
C ILE A 123 -1.52 -1.64 -8.11
N PHE A 124 -1.02 -2.47 -9.02
CA PHE A 124 0.22 -2.22 -9.76
C PHE A 124 0.15 -0.88 -10.52
N VAL A 125 -0.92 -0.64 -11.28
CA VAL A 125 -1.14 0.61 -12.01
C VAL A 125 -1.27 1.79 -11.06
N HIS A 126 -2.00 1.62 -9.94
CA HIS A 126 -2.15 2.68 -8.94
C HIS A 126 -0.81 3.09 -8.34
N VAL A 127 0.00 2.12 -7.94
CA VAL A 127 1.35 2.37 -7.38
C VAL A 127 2.24 3.06 -8.39
N SER A 128 2.25 2.60 -9.65
CA SER A 128 3.02 3.23 -10.73
C SER A 128 2.62 4.68 -10.95
N ASN A 129 1.33 4.96 -10.97
CA ASN A 129 0.84 6.32 -11.20
C ASN A 129 1.06 7.24 -9.99
N THR A 130 0.91 6.69 -8.78
CA THR A 130 0.99 7.48 -7.54
C THR A 130 2.43 7.77 -7.15
N PHE A 131 3.31 6.77 -7.27
CA PHE A 131 4.69 6.84 -6.81
C PHE A 131 5.72 6.77 -7.94
N GLY A 132 5.32 6.89 -9.20
CA GLY A 132 6.21 6.77 -10.35
C GLY A 132 7.38 7.75 -10.34
N LEU A 133 7.16 8.95 -9.78
CA LEU A 133 8.21 9.97 -9.59
C LEU A 133 9.02 9.78 -8.29
N LEU A 134 8.69 8.79 -7.47
CA LEU A 134 9.34 8.48 -6.21
C LEU A 134 9.99 7.07 -6.29
N PRO A 135 11.16 6.95 -6.94
CA PRO A 135 11.71 5.64 -7.33
C PRO A 135 11.87 4.68 -6.15
N PHE A 136 12.26 5.16 -4.98
CA PHE A 136 12.42 4.30 -3.81
C PHE A 136 11.09 3.67 -3.34
N TYR A 137 10.02 4.47 -3.29
CA TYR A 137 8.68 3.98 -2.95
C TYR A 137 8.11 3.09 -4.04
N ASN A 138 8.23 3.51 -5.30
CA ASN A 138 7.72 2.76 -6.44
C ASN A 138 8.34 1.36 -6.50
N TRP A 139 9.66 1.26 -6.51
CA TRP A 139 10.35 -0.03 -6.57
C TRP A 139 10.02 -0.96 -5.41
N SER A 140 9.96 -0.44 -4.18
CA SER A 140 9.66 -1.26 -2.99
C SER A 140 8.24 -1.82 -3.01
N GLN A 141 7.26 -1.03 -3.45
CA GLN A 141 5.86 -1.48 -3.53
C GLN A 141 5.62 -2.38 -4.74
N MET A 142 6.29 -2.12 -5.87
CA MET A 142 6.26 -3.00 -7.04
C MET A 142 6.78 -4.39 -6.72
N THR A 143 7.83 -4.51 -5.93
CA THR A 143 8.36 -5.82 -5.50
C THR A 143 7.30 -6.64 -4.77
N LEU A 144 6.48 -6.01 -3.90
CA LEU A 144 5.36 -6.68 -3.23
C LEU A 144 4.27 -7.12 -4.22
N ALA A 145 3.89 -6.23 -5.14
CA ALA A 145 2.85 -6.53 -6.12
C ALA A 145 3.28 -7.69 -7.04
N PHE A 146 4.52 -7.71 -7.51
CA PHE A 146 5.08 -8.83 -8.27
C PHE A 146 5.13 -10.12 -7.45
N GLY A 147 5.54 -10.04 -6.17
CA GLY A 147 5.54 -11.19 -5.27
C GLY A 147 4.15 -11.80 -5.10
N ALA A 148 3.11 -10.97 -4.94
CA ALA A 148 1.73 -11.44 -4.86
C ALA A 148 1.26 -12.10 -6.16
N ILE A 149 1.53 -11.49 -7.33
CA ILE A 149 1.18 -12.07 -8.64
C ILE A 149 1.89 -13.42 -8.83
N PHE A 150 3.16 -13.51 -8.47
CA PHE A 150 3.91 -14.77 -8.54
C PHE A 150 3.34 -15.85 -7.62
N TRP A 151 2.82 -15.46 -6.44
CA TRP A 151 2.17 -16.39 -5.50
C TRP A 151 0.81 -16.90 -6.03
N MET A 152 0.13 -16.14 -6.88
CA MET A 152 -1.17 -16.49 -7.47
C MET A 152 -1.05 -17.46 -8.66
N LEU A 153 0.14 -17.58 -9.27
CA LEU A 153 0.44 -18.49 -10.38
C LEU A 153 0.81 -19.89 -9.90
#